data_bb157c683afb2e1c1a0e7927f223038a
#
_entry.id   bb157c683afb2e1c1a0e7927f223038a
#
_cell.length_a   1.000
_cell.length_b   1.000
_cell.length_c   1.000
_cell.angle_alpha   90.00
_cell.angle_beta   90.00
_cell.angle_gamma   90.00
#
_symmetry.space_group_name_H-M   'P 1'
#
loop_
_entity.id
_entity.type
_entity.pdbx_description
1 polymer ?
#
loop_
_entity_poly.entity_id
_entity_poly.type
_entity_poly.pdbx_seq_one_letter_code
_entity_poly.pdbx_strand_id
1 'polypeptide(L)'
;MTIHWHGLTMRTAPFSDGSPQVSQWPIAPGEYFDYEIHPEIGDAGTYFYHSHVGFQSMTAHGVLFVEDAEPPPYQWDEDVPVVLSDFYRKSDQVIESELLSNPFIWPGEPDSLVFNDRSGTASFDTAPDDSCKPYIITVDPGKTYRFRFIGGATISFIQLGIEGHTNLTIISADGYYTKPAQVDHIQIGGGQRFDTLITTKSEDQLSAEGRNQYWIRYETRGRSPALQGYALLQYSYKLSSKPRRDIGRPQFPERGHYGVAQQRGSGRWKPKPPGKNPNSSPVHLPPDGTLTNWLEYTLEALKPQTPFPTLSEVTRTVYITVEEKVVNGTYKGGSVTGSLVWVNNDLTWTDKEAGSLNYKPYLIDAYVTGKTPDYDVAVKHQGWDPVMKAWPAKVGEVLDIVWLSNSGPSGLFEYHPMHAHGEHYWDLGSGNGTYDPVSNEKHFQNYTPARRDTTMLYRYAERGGNSVTAGWRAWRIRITDDNVGTWLMHCHIIHHMIMGMQTAWVFGDALSMLREIPEPYIAGYLDYGGSAYGNDSYDPLVLTYYDG
;
A
#
# COMPACT_ATOMS: atom_id res chain seq x y z
N MET A 1 2.04 -19.58 1.40
CA MET A 1 1.43 -18.23 1.24
C MET A 1 1.05 -17.73 2.62
N THR A 2 1.32 -16.47 2.96
CA THR A 2 0.99 -15.86 4.25
C THR A 2 0.33 -14.54 3.96
N ILE A 3 -0.86 -14.29 4.46
CA ILE A 3 -1.67 -13.13 4.07
C ILE A 3 -1.48 -12.00 5.07
N HIS A 4 -1.04 -10.85 4.56
CA HIS A 4 -1.02 -9.58 5.29
C HIS A 4 -2.29 -8.77 4.98
N TRP A 5 -2.90 -8.26 6.03
CA TRP A 5 -4.11 -7.43 5.99
C TRP A 5 -3.71 -5.95 5.99
N HIS A 6 -3.21 -5.50 4.85
CA HIS A 6 -2.53 -4.22 4.70
C HIS A 6 -3.38 -3.03 5.15
N GLY A 7 -2.87 -2.33 6.15
CA GLY A 7 -3.47 -1.14 6.74
C GLY A 7 -4.38 -1.39 7.95
N LEU A 8 -4.78 -2.64 8.23
CA LEU A 8 -5.45 -2.94 9.49
C LEU A 8 -4.44 -2.91 10.65
N THR A 9 -4.84 -2.34 11.78
CA THR A 9 -3.92 -2.11 12.91
C THR A 9 -3.54 -3.39 13.65
N MET A 10 -4.27 -4.47 13.52
CA MET A 10 -4.05 -5.77 14.18
C MET A 10 -3.77 -5.66 15.69
N ARG A 11 -4.26 -4.60 16.34
CA ARG A 11 -4.22 -4.45 17.79
C ARG A 11 -4.88 -5.65 18.43
N THR A 12 -4.34 -6.12 19.57
CA THR A 12 -4.78 -7.33 20.26
C THR A 12 -4.65 -8.66 19.50
N ALA A 13 -4.38 -8.64 18.20
CA ALA A 13 -4.19 -9.83 17.37
C ALA A 13 -2.91 -9.77 16.49
N PRO A 14 -1.73 -9.42 17.03
CA PRO A 14 -0.51 -9.23 16.22
C PRO A 14 -0.03 -10.52 15.55
N PHE A 15 -0.42 -11.71 16.02
CA PHE A 15 -0.17 -12.97 15.34
C PHE A 15 -0.81 -13.05 13.95
N SER A 16 -1.90 -12.29 13.74
CA SER A 16 -2.64 -12.24 12.47
C SER A 16 -2.14 -11.16 11.50
N ASP A 17 -1.03 -10.48 11.79
CA ASP A 17 -0.44 -9.48 10.89
C ASP A 17 -0.01 -10.06 9.53
N GLY A 18 0.35 -11.35 9.51
CA GLY A 18 0.69 -12.05 8.28
C GLY A 18 2.12 -11.85 7.79
N SER A 19 3.04 -11.38 8.65
CA SER A 19 4.44 -11.15 8.32
C SER A 19 5.31 -12.36 8.63
N PRO A 20 5.83 -13.10 7.62
CA PRO A 20 6.69 -14.26 7.85
C PRO A 20 7.94 -13.88 8.64
N GLN A 21 8.33 -14.73 9.62
CA GLN A 21 9.50 -14.56 10.48
C GLN A 21 9.45 -13.33 11.41
N VAL A 22 8.37 -12.55 11.36
CA VAL A 22 8.13 -11.40 12.25
C VAL A 22 7.00 -11.73 13.21
N SER A 23 5.76 -11.82 12.73
CA SER A 23 4.58 -12.14 13.55
C SER A 23 4.25 -13.62 13.61
N GLN A 24 4.55 -14.37 12.55
CA GLN A 24 4.17 -15.78 12.39
C GLN A 24 5.19 -16.58 11.59
N TRP A 25 5.05 -17.90 11.63
CA TRP A 25 5.70 -18.79 10.69
C TRP A 25 5.07 -18.67 9.29
N PRO A 26 5.86 -18.82 8.20
CA PRO A 26 5.28 -19.00 6.87
C PRO A 26 4.37 -20.22 6.84
N ILE A 27 3.19 -20.09 6.22
CA ILE A 27 2.26 -21.21 6.06
C ILE A 27 2.84 -22.20 5.05
N ALA A 28 3.11 -23.44 5.48
CA ALA A 28 3.63 -24.49 4.62
C ALA A 28 2.56 -25.01 3.63
N PRO A 29 2.97 -25.63 2.50
CA PRO A 29 2.03 -26.31 1.61
C PRO A 29 1.25 -27.40 2.33
N GLY A 30 -0.09 -27.37 2.20
CA GLY A 30 -0.98 -28.33 2.86
C GLY A 30 -1.38 -27.96 4.29
N GLU A 31 -0.84 -26.87 4.83
CA GLU A 31 -1.16 -26.33 6.14
C GLU A 31 -2.11 -25.12 6.02
N TYR A 32 -2.70 -24.72 7.14
CA TYR A 32 -3.57 -23.55 7.23
C TYR A 32 -3.18 -22.66 8.40
N PHE A 33 -3.76 -21.44 8.43
CA PHE A 33 -3.59 -20.47 9.51
C PHE A 33 -4.91 -19.71 9.69
N ASP A 34 -5.40 -19.62 10.91
CA ASP A 34 -6.58 -18.86 11.27
C ASP A 34 -6.20 -17.43 11.60
N TYR A 35 -6.66 -16.49 10.78
CA TYR A 35 -6.44 -15.07 10.99
C TYR A 35 -7.58 -14.48 11.82
N GLU A 36 -7.25 -13.89 12.96
CA GLU A 36 -8.17 -13.11 13.76
C GLU A 36 -8.11 -11.65 13.33
N ILE A 37 -9.24 -11.10 12.91
CA ILE A 37 -9.33 -9.71 12.44
C ILE A 37 -10.39 -9.00 13.26
N HIS A 38 -9.97 -7.99 14.02
CA HIS A 38 -10.83 -7.22 14.93
C HIS A 38 -10.84 -5.74 14.54
N PRO A 39 -11.57 -5.31 13.48
CA PRO A 39 -11.70 -3.91 13.13
C PRO A 39 -12.36 -3.14 14.28
N GLU A 40 -11.76 -2.02 14.65
CA GLU A 40 -12.27 -1.15 15.70
C GLU A 40 -13.19 -0.05 15.13
N ILE A 41 -13.94 0.61 16.02
CA ILE A 41 -14.66 1.82 15.65
C ILE A 41 -13.64 2.87 15.22
N GLY A 42 -13.71 3.28 13.94
CA GLY A 42 -12.77 4.21 13.33
C GLY A 42 -11.84 3.59 12.30
N ASP A 43 -11.84 2.27 12.16
CA ASP A 43 -11.12 1.58 11.09
C ASP A 43 -11.92 1.52 9.77
N ALA A 44 -13.06 2.22 9.70
CA ALA A 44 -13.83 2.28 8.47
C ALA A 44 -13.00 2.90 7.34
N GLY A 45 -12.86 2.18 6.21
CA GLY A 45 -12.00 2.65 5.13
C GLY A 45 -11.72 1.65 4.04
N THR A 46 -10.78 2.01 3.20
CA THR A 46 -10.30 1.22 2.07
C THR A 46 -8.96 0.58 2.42
N TYR A 47 -8.96 -0.73 2.39
CA TYR A 47 -7.82 -1.60 2.67
C TYR A 47 -7.67 -2.61 1.53
N PHE A 48 -6.59 -3.39 1.58
CA PHE A 48 -6.45 -4.57 0.75
C PHE A 48 -5.64 -5.63 1.49
N TYR A 49 -5.66 -6.85 1.00
CA TYR A 49 -4.84 -7.93 1.52
C TYR A 49 -3.98 -8.50 0.41
N HIS A 50 -2.83 -9.01 0.77
CA HIS A 50 -1.92 -9.64 -0.19
C HIS A 50 -1.03 -10.70 0.46
N SER A 51 -0.48 -11.59 -0.35
CA SER A 51 0.57 -12.49 0.14
C SER A 51 1.81 -11.69 0.54
N HIS A 52 2.37 -12.02 1.69
CA HIS A 52 3.61 -11.42 2.18
C HIS A 52 4.81 -12.38 2.05
N VAL A 53 4.77 -13.29 1.07
CA VAL A 53 5.84 -14.26 0.77
C VAL A 53 6.39 -13.99 -0.62
N GLY A 54 7.63 -13.55 -0.70
CA GLY A 54 8.34 -13.34 -1.95
C GLY A 54 7.56 -12.47 -2.94
N PHE A 55 7.47 -12.90 -4.20
CA PHE A 55 6.79 -12.17 -5.27
C PHE A 55 5.31 -12.50 -5.44
N GLN A 56 4.73 -13.33 -4.57
CA GLN A 56 3.35 -13.80 -4.70
C GLN A 56 2.28 -12.69 -4.66
N SER A 57 2.58 -11.55 -4.04
CA SER A 57 1.65 -10.41 -3.95
C SER A 57 1.24 -9.86 -5.33
N MET A 58 2.03 -10.10 -6.39
CA MET A 58 1.68 -9.69 -7.75
C MET A 58 0.30 -10.21 -8.19
N THR A 59 -0.05 -11.43 -7.81
CA THR A 59 -1.32 -12.08 -8.20
C THR A 59 -2.18 -12.50 -7.00
N ALA A 60 -1.58 -12.67 -5.83
CA ALA A 60 -2.28 -13.06 -4.61
C ALA A 60 -2.62 -11.82 -3.76
N HIS A 61 -3.57 -11.02 -4.22
CA HIS A 61 -4.09 -9.86 -3.51
C HIS A 61 -5.58 -9.66 -3.77
N GLY A 62 -6.24 -8.88 -2.92
CA GLY A 62 -7.63 -8.51 -3.09
C GLY A 62 -8.00 -7.29 -2.27
N VAL A 63 -9.21 -6.76 -2.51
CA VAL A 63 -9.71 -5.58 -1.82
C VAL A 63 -10.40 -5.95 -0.51
N LEU A 64 -10.28 -5.07 0.48
CA LEU A 64 -10.98 -5.17 1.75
C LEU A 64 -11.57 -3.80 2.10
N PHE A 65 -12.88 -3.77 2.36
CA PHE A 65 -13.57 -2.58 2.80
C PHE A 65 -14.14 -2.80 4.19
N VAL A 66 -13.81 -1.90 5.11
CA VAL A 66 -14.44 -1.83 6.42
C VAL A 66 -15.50 -0.74 6.35
N GLU A 67 -16.75 -1.12 6.65
CA GLU A 67 -17.89 -0.20 6.59
C GLU A 67 -17.93 0.71 7.83
N ASP A 68 -18.44 1.94 7.63
CA ASP A 68 -18.66 2.87 8.73
C ASP A 68 -19.75 2.32 9.67
N ALA A 69 -19.46 2.27 10.98
CA ALA A 69 -20.44 1.92 12.02
C ALA A 69 -21.52 3.02 12.18
N GLU A 70 -21.16 4.26 11.88
CA GLU A 70 -22.00 5.46 11.92
C GLU A 70 -22.13 6.06 10.51
N PRO A 71 -23.06 6.97 10.24
CA PRO A 71 -23.14 7.62 8.94
C PRO A 71 -21.81 8.28 8.55
N PRO A 72 -21.27 8.00 7.34
CA PRO A 72 -20.00 8.53 6.92
C PRO A 72 -20.00 10.06 6.84
N PRO A 73 -18.86 10.73 7.03
CA PRO A 73 -18.78 12.18 7.06
C PRO A 73 -19.01 12.84 5.69
N TYR A 74 -18.94 12.06 4.63
CA TYR A 74 -19.18 12.48 3.25
C TYR A 74 -20.35 11.71 2.65
N GLN A 75 -20.94 12.24 1.58
CA GLN A 75 -22.06 11.60 0.89
C GLN A 75 -21.67 11.22 -0.53
N TRP A 76 -22.02 10.01 -0.93
CA TRP A 76 -21.87 9.48 -2.29
C TRP A 76 -23.03 8.53 -2.60
N ASP A 77 -23.23 8.26 -3.88
CA ASP A 77 -24.30 7.37 -4.34
C ASP A 77 -23.87 5.91 -4.43
N GLU A 78 -22.65 5.66 -4.92
CA GLU A 78 -22.11 4.30 -5.13
C GLU A 78 -20.58 4.29 -4.98
N ASP A 79 -20.02 3.11 -4.61
CA ASP A 79 -18.59 2.85 -4.56
C ASP A 79 -18.07 2.26 -5.88
N VAL A 80 -16.89 2.68 -6.30
CA VAL A 80 -16.16 2.16 -7.46
C VAL A 80 -14.76 1.76 -7.05
N PRO A 81 -14.48 0.46 -6.79
CA PRO A 81 -13.13 0.01 -6.51
C PRO A 81 -12.25 0.06 -7.76
N VAL A 82 -11.03 0.56 -7.58
CA VAL A 82 -10.01 0.63 -8.63
C VAL A 82 -8.67 0.14 -8.08
N VAL A 83 -8.26 -1.05 -8.50
CA VAL A 83 -6.94 -1.60 -8.21
C VAL A 83 -6.02 -1.29 -9.38
N LEU A 84 -4.92 -0.61 -9.09
CA LEU A 84 -3.85 -0.33 -10.05
C LEU A 84 -2.64 -1.19 -9.69
N SER A 85 -2.26 -2.09 -10.58
CA SER A 85 -1.15 -3.01 -10.39
C SER A 85 -0.26 -3.09 -11.61
N ASP A 86 0.81 -3.87 -11.52
CA ASP A 86 1.67 -4.22 -12.63
C ASP A 86 1.76 -5.75 -12.77
N PHE A 87 2.18 -6.22 -13.91
CA PHE A 87 2.17 -7.63 -14.23
C PHE A 87 3.43 -8.05 -14.98
N TYR A 88 4.00 -9.19 -14.56
CA TYR A 88 5.11 -9.89 -15.21
C TYR A 88 4.63 -11.22 -15.78
N ARG A 89 5.11 -11.57 -16.96
CA ARG A 89 4.94 -12.92 -17.53
C ARG A 89 5.94 -13.93 -16.96
N LYS A 90 7.03 -13.46 -16.38
CA LYS A 90 7.96 -14.30 -15.63
C LYS A 90 7.26 -14.86 -14.38
N SER A 91 7.58 -16.09 -14.01
CA SER A 91 7.09 -16.64 -12.74
C SER A 91 7.78 -16.00 -11.54
N ASP A 92 7.09 -16.01 -10.40
CA ASP A 92 7.59 -15.48 -9.12
C ASP A 92 8.96 -16.04 -8.77
N GLN A 93 9.15 -17.36 -8.91
CA GLN A 93 10.40 -18.05 -8.60
C GLN A 93 11.57 -17.56 -9.49
N VAL A 94 11.30 -17.26 -10.76
CA VAL A 94 12.33 -16.73 -11.67
C VAL A 94 12.72 -15.32 -11.24
N ILE A 95 11.75 -14.45 -10.98
CA ILE A 95 12.01 -13.06 -10.53
C ILE A 95 12.80 -13.08 -9.21
N GLU A 96 12.37 -13.84 -8.22
CA GLU A 96 13.06 -13.96 -6.94
C GLU A 96 14.49 -14.51 -7.09
N SER A 97 14.66 -15.54 -7.92
CA SER A 97 15.99 -16.13 -8.13
C SER A 97 16.95 -15.18 -8.82
N GLU A 98 16.47 -14.35 -9.76
CA GLU A 98 17.27 -13.33 -10.42
C GLU A 98 17.65 -12.19 -9.45
N LEU A 99 16.71 -11.70 -8.63
CA LEU A 99 16.95 -10.66 -7.62
C LEU A 99 17.97 -11.09 -6.56
N LEU A 100 17.95 -12.36 -6.14
CA LEU A 100 18.83 -12.92 -5.12
C LEU A 100 20.09 -13.59 -5.67
N SER A 101 20.33 -13.48 -6.98
CA SER A 101 21.47 -14.16 -7.63
C SER A 101 22.81 -13.50 -7.32
N ASN A 102 23.86 -14.30 -7.48
CA ASN A 102 25.24 -13.84 -7.47
C ASN A 102 25.98 -14.44 -8.70
N PRO A 103 26.33 -13.63 -9.68
CA PRO A 103 26.11 -12.18 -9.79
C PRO A 103 24.61 -11.81 -9.94
N PHE A 104 24.26 -10.61 -9.48
CA PHE A 104 22.90 -10.07 -9.57
C PHE A 104 22.40 -10.02 -11.01
N ILE A 105 21.14 -10.40 -11.21
CA ILE A 105 20.44 -10.31 -12.50
C ILE A 105 19.18 -9.48 -12.31
N TRP A 106 19.07 -8.39 -13.06
CA TRP A 106 17.83 -7.60 -13.08
C TRP A 106 16.73 -8.36 -13.82
N PRO A 107 15.55 -8.62 -13.20
CA PRO A 107 14.48 -9.40 -13.85
C PRO A 107 13.76 -8.65 -14.99
N GLY A 108 14.02 -7.38 -15.15
CA GLY A 108 13.37 -6.52 -16.14
C GLY A 108 12.23 -5.70 -15.56
N GLU A 109 11.67 -4.84 -16.39
CA GLU A 109 10.48 -4.08 -16.07
C GLU A 109 9.22 -4.95 -16.20
N PRO A 110 8.09 -4.56 -15.57
CA PRO A 110 6.80 -5.22 -15.80
C PRO A 110 6.43 -5.25 -17.27
N ASP A 111 5.69 -6.28 -17.69
CA ASP A 111 5.20 -6.38 -19.07
C ASP A 111 4.02 -5.41 -19.34
N SER A 112 3.25 -5.09 -18.31
CA SER A 112 2.11 -4.16 -18.42
C SER A 112 1.70 -3.58 -17.06
N LEU A 113 1.02 -2.43 -17.09
CA LEU A 113 0.15 -1.99 -16.01
C LEU A 113 -1.21 -2.66 -16.14
N VAL A 114 -1.89 -2.80 -15.01
CA VAL A 114 -3.20 -3.45 -14.92
C VAL A 114 -4.17 -2.57 -14.12
N PHE A 115 -5.36 -2.40 -14.68
CA PHE A 115 -6.50 -1.68 -14.07
C PHE A 115 -7.64 -2.68 -13.88
N ASN A 116 -7.95 -3.06 -12.64
CA ASN A 116 -8.97 -4.07 -12.33
C ASN A 116 -8.85 -5.30 -13.26
N ASP A 117 -7.71 -5.98 -13.23
CA ASP A 117 -7.39 -7.20 -13.99
C ASP A 117 -7.34 -7.05 -15.52
N ARG A 118 -7.25 -5.81 -16.03
CA ARG A 118 -7.13 -5.54 -17.47
C ARG A 118 -5.96 -4.61 -17.79
N SER A 119 -5.15 -4.97 -18.77
CA SER A 119 -3.98 -4.16 -19.11
C SER A 119 -4.34 -2.87 -19.88
N GLY A 120 -5.46 -2.88 -20.61
CA GLY A 120 -5.88 -1.71 -21.39
C GLY A 120 -4.90 -1.29 -22.50
N THR A 121 -3.95 -2.14 -22.86
CA THR A 121 -2.92 -1.85 -23.88
C THR A 121 -3.44 -2.06 -25.29
N ALA A 122 -4.35 -3.00 -25.50
CA ALA A 122 -4.99 -3.26 -26.78
C ALA A 122 -6.35 -2.55 -26.90
N SER A 123 -6.72 -2.18 -28.11
CA SER A 123 -8.04 -1.59 -28.41
C SER A 123 -9.16 -2.63 -28.34
N PHE A 124 -10.39 -2.20 -28.12
CA PHE A 124 -11.55 -3.10 -28.03
C PHE A 124 -11.73 -3.99 -29.27
N ASP A 125 -11.41 -3.49 -30.47
CA ASP A 125 -11.56 -4.23 -31.73
C ASP A 125 -10.39 -5.19 -32.02
N THR A 126 -9.20 -4.96 -31.42
CA THR A 126 -7.96 -5.69 -31.77
C THR A 126 -7.41 -6.53 -30.64
N ALA A 127 -7.99 -6.44 -29.45
CA ALA A 127 -7.52 -7.21 -28.29
C ALA A 127 -7.71 -8.72 -28.54
N PRO A 128 -6.69 -9.54 -28.29
CA PRO A 128 -6.76 -10.99 -28.46
C PRO A 128 -7.75 -11.64 -27.49
N ASP A 129 -7.92 -11.06 -26.33
CA ASP A 129 -8.86 -11.49 -25.29
C ASP A 129 -9.32 -10.31 -24.43
N ASP A 130 -10.20 -10.57 -23.45
CA ASP A 130 -10.77 -9.53 -22.60
C ASP A 130 -9.77 -8.92 -21.62
N SER A 131 -8.72 -9.64 -21.22
CA SER A 131 -7.71 -9.13 -20.27
C SER A 131 -6.87 -7.99 -20.88
N CYS A 132 -6.73 -7.96 -22.19
CA CYS A 132 -6.00 -6.93 -22.93
C CYS A 132 -6.85 -5.68 -23.23
N LYS A 133 -8.18 -5.77 -23.12
CA LYS A 133 -9.10 -4.64 -23.37
C LYS A 133 -9.08 -3.61 -22.25
N PRO A 134 -9.39 -2.35 -22.54
CA PRO A 134 -9.66 -1.36 -21.50
C PRO A 134 -10.78 -1.81 -20.57
N TYR A 135 -10.60 -1.60 -19.25
CA TYR A 135 -11.68 -1.79 -18.29
C TYR A 135 -12.76 -0.72 -18.47
N ILE A 136 -14.02 -1.07 -18.29
CA ILE A 136 -15.14 -0.13 -18.45
C ILE A 136 -15.80 0.11 -17.10
N ILE A 137 -15.72 1.35 -16.61
CA ILE A 137 -16.52 1.83 -15.48
C ILE A 137 -17.79 2.45 -16.04
N THR A 138 -18.95 1.96 -15.60
CA THR A 138 -20.26 2.52 -16.01
C THR A 138 -20.85 3.34 -14.89
N VAL A 139 -21.14 4.61 -15.16
CA VAL A 139 -21.72 5.58 -14.21
C VAL A 139 -23.00 6.18 -14.73
N ASP A 140 -23.87 6.64 -13.81
CA ASP A 140 -25.06 7.42 -14.14
C ASP A 140 -24.75 8.93 -14.14
N PRO A 141 -25.45 9.74 -14.97
CA PRO A 141 -25.29 11.19 -14.97
C PRO A 141 -25.73 11.83 -13.64
N GLY A 142 -25.02 12.88 -13.22
CA GLY A 142 -25.40 13.74 -12.10
C GLY A 142 -25.32 13.04 -10.73
N LYS A 143 -24.53 11.99 -10.62
CA LYS A 143 -24.28 11.23 -9.39
C LYS A 143 -22.89 11.53 -8.84
N THR A 144 -22.71 11.30 -7.55
CA THR A 144 -21.40 11.34 -6.90
C THR A 144 -20.97 9.93 -6.55
N TYR A 145 -19.83 9.51 -7.07
CA TYR A 145 -19.24 8.21 -6.81
C TYR A 145 -18.03 8.36 -5.90
N ARG A 146 -17.83 7.39 -4.98
CA ARG A 146 -16.57 7.23 -4.27
C ARG A 146 -15.72 6.22 -5.01
N PHE A 147 -14.68 6.70 -5.68
CA PHE A 147 -13.66 5.86 -6.28
C PHE A 147 -12.65 5.50 -5.20
N ARG A 148 -12.46 4.21 -4.99
CA ARG A 148 -11.53 3.64 -4.01
C ARG A 148 -10.28 3.16 -4.74
N PHE A 149 -9.28 4.04 -4.87
CA PHE A 149 -8.03 3.72 -5.54
C PHE A 149 -7.11 2.95 -4.61
N ILE A 150 -6.58 1.83 -5.09
CA ILE A 150 -5.70 0.91 -4.36
C ILE A 150 -4.47 0.65 -5.20
N GLY A 151 -3.28 0.92 -4.64
CA GLY A 151 -1.99 0.64 -5.24
C GLY A 151 -1.55 -0.79 -4.98
N GLY A 152 -1.82 -1.70 -5.92
CA GLY A 152 -1.40 -3.10 -5.88
C GLY A 152 -0.15 -3.40 -6.69
N ALA A 153 0.60 -2.36 -7.14
CA ALA A 153 1.79 -2.53 -7.97
C ALA A 153 2.98 -3.07 -7.18
N THR A 154 3.77 -3.95 -7.80
CA THR A 154 4.97 -4.54 -7.20
C THR A 154 6.19 -3.65 -7.29
N ILE A 155 6.26 -2.79 -8.33
CA ILE A 155 7.37 -1.85 -8.51
C ILE A 155 6.93 -0.49 -9.02
N SER A 156 5.78 -0.43 -9.71
CA SER A 156 5.37 0.77 -10.43
C SER A 156 4.80 1.84 -9.51
N PHE A 157 5.28 3.08 -9.66
CA PHE A 157 4.59 4.27 -9.19
C PHE A 157 3.73 4.78 -10.34
N ILE A 158 2.42 4.88 -10.12
CA ILE A 158 1.42 5.08 -11.18
C ILE A 158 0.77 6.45 -11.03
N GLN A 159 0.60 7.16 -12.14
CA GLN A 159 -0.30 8.30 -12.22
C GLN A 159 -1.49 7.99 -13.14
N LEU A 160 -2.66 8.57 -12.81
CA LEU A 160 -3.91 8.35 -13.49
C LEU A 160 -4.69 9.66 -13.59
N GLY A 161 -5.33 9.89 -14.75
CA GLY A 161 -6.26 10.98 -14.94
C GLY A 161 -7.47 10.55 -15.77
N ILE A 162 -8.58 11.28 -15.62
CA ILE A 162 -9.85 11.00 -16.29
C ILE A 162 -10.16 12.17 -17.23
N GLU A 163 -10.30 11.87 -18.51
CA GLU A 163 -10.63 12.86 -19.53
C GLU A 163 -11.89 13.66 -19.16
N GLY A 164 -11.78 14.99 -19.17
CA GLY A 164 -12.88 15.89 -18.87
C GLY A 164 -13.40 15.86 -17.43
N HIS A 165 -12.67 15.20 -16.49
CA HIS A 165 -12.99 15.13 -15.08
C HIS A 165 -11.75 15.51 -14.26
N THR A 166 -11.47 16.79 -14.13
CA THR A 166 -10.28 17.33 -13.47
C THR A 166 -10.55 17.85 -12.05
N ASN A 167 -11.76 17.63 -11.53
CA ASN A 167 -12.15 18.05 -10.20
C ASN A 167 -12.41 16.82 -9.33
N LEU A 168 -11.33 16.17 -8.92
CA LEU A 168 -11.34 15.00 -8.07
C LEU A 168 -11.15 15.44 -6.62
N THR A 169 -11.98 14.94 -5.69
CA THR A 169 -11.90 15.33 -4.27
C THR A 169 -11.46 14.16 -3.43
N ILE A 170 -10.21 14.14 -2.99
CA ILE A 170 -9.71 13.14 -2.03
C ILE A 170 -10.37 13.40 -0.67
N ILE A 171 -10.93 12.36 -0.07
CA ILE A 171 -11.62 12.38 1.22
C ILE A 171 -11.06 11.39 2.24
N SER A 172 -10.21 10.45 1.79
CA SER A 172 -9.58 9.46 2.65
C SER A 172 -8.23 9.06 2.09
N ALA A 173 -7.30 8.74 2.95
CA ALA A 173 -6.01 8.17 2.60
C ALA A 173 -5.67 7.04 3.58
N ASP A 174 -5.28 5.88 3.06
CA ASP A 174 -4.89 4.67 3.82
C ASP A 174 -5.90 4.29 4.91
N GLY A 175 -7.22 4.37 4.60
CA GLY A 175 -8.30 3.99 5.52
C GLY A 175 -8.86 5.13 6.38
N TYR A 176 -8.15 6.24 6.59
CA TYR A 176 -8.64 7.33 7.43
C TYR A 176 -9.18 8.50 6.62
N TYR A 177 -10.31 9.06 7.09
CA TYR A 177 -10.91 10.25 6.49
C TYR A 177 -10.03 11.48 6.67
N THR A 178 -9.86 12.22 5.58
CA THR A 178 -9.15 13.50 5.52
C THR A 178 -10.11 14.66 5.27
N LYS A 179 -9.70 15.89 5.57
CA LYS A 179 -10.35 17.06 4.99
C LYS A 179 -10.26 16.98 3.46
N PRO A 180 -11.25 17.53 2.72
CA PRO A 180 -11.29 17.38 1.27
C PRO A 180 -10.09 18.07 0.62
N ALA A 181 -9.36 17.33 -0.23
CA ALA A 181 -8.27 17.86 -1.03
C ALA A 181 -8.59 17.74 -2.53
N GLN A 182 -8.55 18.86 -3.25
CA GLN A 182 -8.83 18.89 -4.69
C GLN A 182 -7.60 18.53 -5.50
N VAL A 183 -7.76 17.62 -6.45
CA VAL A 183 -6.71 17.22 -7.39
C VAL A 183 -7.28 17.03 -8.80
N ASP A 184 -6.43 17.08 -9.82
CA ASP A 184 -6.80 16.84 -11.22
C ASP A 184 -6.36 15.47 -11.73
N HIS A 185 -5.53 14.77 -10.97
CA HIS A 185 -5.03 13.42 -11.24
C HIS A 185 -4.71 12.71 -9.92
N ILE A 186 -4.52 11.41 -9.99
CA ILE A 186 -4.08 10.56 -8.86
C ILE A 186 -2.63 10.12 -9.10
N GLN A 187 -1.81 10.12 -8.05
CA GLN A 187 -0.53 9.43 -8.01
C GLN A 187 -0.59 8.39 -6.90
N ILE A 188 -0.18 7.15 -7.19
CA ILE A 188 -0.31 6.06 -6.25
C ILE A 188 0.86 5.07 -6.38
N GLY A 189 1.53 4.80 -5.27
CA GLY A 189 2.53 3.73 -5.15
C GLY A 189 1.92 2.45 -4.59
N GLY A 190 2.69 1.37 -4.63
CA GLY A 190 2.29 0.10 -3.99
C GLY A 190 1.95 0.32 -2.52
N GLY A 191 0.85 -0.24 -2.05
CA GLY A 191 0.37 -0.13 -0.68
C GLY A 191 -0.49 1.09 -0.36
N GLN A 192 -0.43 2.16 -1.13
CA GLN A 192 -1.23 3.36 -0.88
C GLN A 192 -2.70 3.17 -1.27
N ARG A 193 -3.62 3.85 -0.56
CA ARG A 193 -5.04 3.92 -0.92
C ARG A 193 -5.54 5.34 -0.81
N PHE A 194 -6.42 5.73 -1.74
CA PHE A 194 -7.10 7.02 -1.73
C PHE A 194 -8.57 6.86 -2.09
N ASP A 195 -9.47 7.34 -1.23
CA ASP A 195 -10.88 7.46 -1.59
C ASP A 195 -11.13 8.85 -2.15
N THR A 196 -11.76 8.89 -3.32
CA THR A 196 -11.92 10.11 -4.09
C THR A 196 -13.37 10.26 -4.52
N LEU A 197 -14.01 11.38 -4.19
CA LEU A 197 -15.33 11.73 -4.73
C LEU A 197 -15.19 12.27 -6.14
N ILE A 198 -15.99 11.72 -7.03
CA ILE A 198 -16.10 12.15 -8.43
C ILE A 198 -17.56 12.39 -8.73
N THR A 199 -17.93 13.65 -8.93
CA THR A 199 -19.27 14.00 -9.39
C THR A 199 -19.32 13.90 -10.90
N THR A 200 -20.20 13.06 -11.40
CA THR A 200 -20.39 12.79 -12.82
C THR A 200 -21.11 13.95 -13.52
N LYS A 201 -20.87 14.10 -14.80
CA LYS A 201 -21.53 15.12 -15.65
C LYS A 201 -23.04 14.92 -15.67
N SER A 202 -23.77 16.02 -15.70
CA SER A 202 -25.24 15.99 -15.89
C SER A 202 -25.61 15.57 -17.33
N GLU A 203 -26.86 15.17 -17.53
CA GLU A 203 -27.38 14.87 -18.87
C GLU A 203 -27.24 16.07 -19.83
N ASP A 204 -27.44 17.30 -19.33
CA ASP A 204 -27.26 18.51 -20.12
C ASP A 204 -25.80 18.73 -20.56
N GLN A 205 -24.84 18.47 -19.66
CA GLN A 205 -23.43 18.56 -19.99
C GLN A 205 -23.05 17.51 -21.06
N LEU A 206 -23.50 16.25 -20.88
CA LEU A 206 -23.25 15.19 -21.85
C LEU A 206 -23.85 15.50 -23.22
N SER A 207 -25.08 16.07 -23.23
CA SER A 207 -25.77 16.50 -24.45
C SER A 207 -25.00 17.65 -25.13
N ALA A 208 -24.54 18.64 -24.36
CA ALA A 208 -23.77 19.77 -24.89
C ALA A 208 -22.40 19.34 -25.46
N GLU A 209 -21.73 18.37 -24.83
CA GLU A 209 -20.47 17.82 -25.31
C GLU A 209 -20.66 16.80 -26.45
N GLY A 210 -21.89 16.29 -26.66
CA GLY A 210 -22.22 15.31 -27.69
C GLY A 210 -21.53 13.95 -27.50
N ARG A 211 -21.15 13.62 -26.25
CA ARG A 211 -20.48 12.35 -25.93
C ARG A 211 -20.86 11.85 -24.53
N ASN A 212 -20.71 10.56 -24.32
CA ASN A 212 -21.01 9.85 -23.09
C ASN A 212 -19.94 8.82 -22.69
N GLN A 213 -18.75 8.95 -23.26
CA GLN A 213 -17.59 8.11 -22.99
C GLN A 213 -16.35 8.98 -22.87
N TYR A 214 -15.52 8.71 -21.85
CA TYR A 214 -14.31 9.46 -21.50
C TYR A 214 -13.21 8.48 -21.17
N TRP A 215 -12.01 8.73 -21.67
CA TRP A 215 -10.87 7.87 -21.42
C TRP A 215 -10.30 8.12 -20.04
N ILE A 216 -9.89 7.03 -19.39
CA ILE A 216 -9.01 7.06 -18.22
C ILE A 216 -7.64 6.64 -18.73
N ARG A 217 -6.63 7.47 -18.53
CA ARG A 217 -5.25 7.13 -18.85
C ARG A 217 -4.49 6.90 -17.55
N TYR A 218 -3.67 5.86 -17.53
CA TYR A 218 -2.72 5.59 -16.46
C TYR A 218 -1.36 5.23 -17.05
N GLU A 219 -0.28 5.64 -16.33
CA GLU A 219 1.09 5.41 -16.77
C GLU A 219 2.05 5.34 -15.58
N THR A 220 3.21 4.69 -15.78
CA THR A 220 4.29 4.67 -14.79
C THR A 220 5.01 6.00 -14.74
N ARG A 221 5.53 6.32 -13.55
CA ARG A 221 6.41 7.46 -13.30
C ARG A 221 7.80 7.00 -12.93
N GLY A 222 8.81 7.76 -13.37
CA GLY A 222 10.21 7.57 -12.98
C GLY A 222 10.87 6.30 -13.47
N ARG A 223 10.25 5.58 -14.38
CA ARG A 223 10.79 4.37 -15.00
C ARG A 223 10.86 4.52 -16.52
N SER A 224 11.83 3.84 -17.14
CA SER A 224 12.03 3.89 -18.59
C SER A 224 12.22 2.47 -19.15
N PRO A 225 11.45 2.08 -20.18
CA PRO A 225 10.38 2.86 -20.84
C PRO A 225 9.15 3.02 -19.94
N ALA A 226 8.43 4.13 -20.09
CA ALA A 226 7.18 4.32 -19.37
C ALA A 226 6.11 3.37 -19.93
N LEU A 227 5.48 2.60 -19.04
CA LEU A 227 4.31 1.80 -19.35
C LEU A 227 3.06 2.66 -19.29
N GLN A 228 2.08 2.37 -20.14
CA GLN A 228 0.81 3.07 -20.15
C GLN A 228 -0.34 2.14 -20.50
N GLY A 229 -1.54 2.49 -20.04
CA GLY A 229 -2.77 1.79 -20.40
C GLY A 229 -3.97 2.73 -20.38
N TYR A 230 -5.11 2.20 -20.85
CA TYR A 230 -6.37 2.92 -20.91
C TYR A 230 -7.48 2.12 -20.24
N ALA A 231 -8.37 2.85 -19.53
CA ALA A 231 -9.69 2.37 -19.16
C ALA A 231 -10.75 3.36 -19.68
N LEU A 232 -12.01 3.03 -19.57
CA LEU A 232 -13.10 3.85 -20.10
C LEU A 232 -14.12 4.17 -19.01
N LEU A 233 -14.37 5.44 -18.78
CA LEU A 233 -15.52 5.91 -18.02
C LEU A 233 -16.69 6.09 -18.99
N GLN A 234 -17.77 5.34 -18.79
CA GLN A 234 -18.91 5.27 -19.67
C GLN A 234 -20.19 5.68 -18.93
N TYR A 235 -20.93 6.63 -19.47
CA TYR A 235 -22.20 7.05 -18.92
C TYR A 235 -23.35 6.19 -19.42
N SER A 236 -24.24 5.77 -18.53
CA SER A 236 -25.48 5.05 -18.85
C SER A 236 -26.56 6.02 -19.42
N TYR A 237 -26.17 6.83 -20.40
CA TYR A 237 -27.00 7.90 -20.97
C TYR A 237 -27.03 7.82 -22.50
N LYS A 238 -28.25 7.82 -23.08
CA LYS A 238 -28.45 7.88 -24.54
C LYS A 238 -28.43 9.34 -24.98
N LEU A 239 -27.41 9.69 -25.76
CA LEU A 239 -27.40 10.97 -26.46
C LEU A 239 -28.61 11.01 -27.41
N SER A 240 -29.53 11.97 -27.18
CA SER A 240 -30.70 12.16 -28.03
C SER A 240 -30.38 13.21 -29.10
N SER A 241 -30.79 12.95 -30.33
CA SER A 241 -30.73 13.94 -31.41
C SER A 241 -31.82 15.03 -31.34
N LYS A 242 -32.60 15.05 -30.25
CA LYS A 242 -33.69 16.03 -30.05
C LYS A 242 -33.72 16.52 -28.60
N PRO A 243 -33.98 17.82 -28.34
CA PRO A 243 -34.18 18.35 -27.00
C PRO A 243 -35.39 17.73 -26.32
N ARG A 244 -35.21 17.29 -25.08
CA ARG A 244 -36.24 16.64 -24.25
C ARG A 244 -37.32 17.65 -23.83
N ARG A 245 -38.58 17.26 -23.99
CA ARG A 245 -39.70 17.85 -23.27
C ARG A 245 -39.79 17.21 -21.88
N ASP A 246 -39.89 18.04 -20.89
CA ASP A 246 -39.99 17.72 -19.47
C ASP A 246 -41.16 16.75 -19.19
N ILE A 247 -40.86 15.57 -18.63
CA ILE A 247 -41.89 14.64 -18.14
C ILE A 247 -41.42 14.11 -16.76
N GLY A 248 -42.19 14.52 -15.77
CA GLY A 248 -42.35 14.12 -14.38
C GLY A 248 -41.42 13.06 -13.72
N ARG A 249 -41.01 13.37 -12.51
CA ARG A 249 -40.21 12.55 -11.60
C ARG A 249 -40.83 11.18 -11.30
N PRO A 250 -40.08 10.08 -11.31
CA PRO A 250 -40.46 8.85 -10.62
C PRO A 250 -39.96 8.81 -9.18
N GLN A 251 -40.75 8.16 -8.35
CA GLN A 251 -40.52 7.93 -6.93
C GLN A 251 -39.43 6.89 -6.66
N PHE A 252 -38.75 7.02 -5.52
CA PHE A 252 -37.66 6.17 -5.04
C PHE A 252 -38.13 4.78 -4.58
N PRO A 253 -37.32 3.71 -4.77
CA PRO A 253 -37.39 2.50 -3.96
C PRO A 253 -36.32 2.45 -2.87
N GLU A 254 -36.69 1.70 -1.83
CA GLU A 254 -36.02 1.53 -0.55
C GLU A 254 -34.62 0.90 -0.60
N ARG A 255 -33.85 1.14 0.47
CA ARG A 255 -32.50 0.67 0.76
C ARG A 255 -32.37 -0.86 0.61
N GLY A 256 -31.39 -1.29 -0.14
CA GLY A 256 -31.00 -2.70 -0.29
C GLY A 256 -29.48 -2.88 -0.28
N HIS A 257 -29.07 -3.79 0.52
CA HIS A 257 -27.76 -4.37 0.82
C HIS A 257 -26.60 -4.12 -0.16
N TYR A 258 -25.49 -3.70 0.40
CA TYR A 258 -24.19 -3.53 -0.24
C TYR A 258 -23.59 -4.90 -0.61
N GLY A 259 -23.45 -5.16 -1.89
CA GLY A 259 -22.62 -6.24 -2.43
C GLY A 259 -21.53 -5.62 -3.27
N VAL A 260 -20.31 -6.14 -3.15
CA VAL A 260 -19.22 -5.91 -4.10
C VAL A 260 -19.83 -5.92 -5.50
N ALA A 261 -19.69 -4.84 -6.25
CA ALA A 261 -20.29 -4.70 -7.57
C ALA A 261 -19.63 -5.67 -8.58
N GLN A 262 -19.91 -6.96 -8.43
CA GLN A 262 -20.00 -7.80 -9.61
C GLN A 262 -21.12 -7.15 -10.45
N GLN A 263 -20.81 -6.78 -11.68
CA GLN A 263 -21.77 -6.25 -12.64
C GLN A 263 -22.94 -7.22 -12.84
N ARG A 264 -23.82 -7.33 -11.85
CA ARG A 264 -25.11 -7.97 -12.04
C ARG A 264 -25.95 -6.99 -12.86
N GLY A 265 -26.40 -7.44 -14.00
CA GLY A 265 -27.13 -6.70 -15.00
C GLY A 265 -28.22 -5.79 -14.44
N SER A 266 -27.86 -4.58 -14.07
CA SER A 266 -28.79 -3.47 -14.00
C SER A 266 -29.24 -3.22 -15.44
N GLY A 267 -30.51 -3.04 -15.70
CA GLY A 267 -31.03 -2.69 -17.01
C GLY A 267 -30.56 -1.32 -17.53
N ARG A 268 -29.42 -0.83 -17.05
CA ARG A 268 -28.75 0.40 -17.47
C ARG A 268 -28.34 0.29 -18.92
N TRP A 269 -28.71 1.27 -19.71
CA TRP A 269 -28.24 1.35 -21.10
C TRP A 269 -26.73 1.59 -21.12
N LYS A 270 -26.02 0.85 -21.94
CA LYS A 270 -24.57 1.00 -22.13
C LYS A 270 -24.29 1.36 -23.58
N PRO A 271 -23.53 2.44 -23.87
CA PRO A 271 -23.08 2.71 -25.23
C PRO A 271 -22.12 1.63 -25.70
N LYS A 272 -22.05 1.43 -27.01
CA LYS A 272 -21.02 0.57 -27.59
C LYS A 272 -19.63 1.21 -27.31
N PRO A 273 -18.65 0.47 -26.81
CA PRO A 273 -17.30 1.01 -26.61
C PRO A 273 -16.68 1.49 -27.92
N PRO A 274 -15.75 2.46 -27.88
CA PRO A 274 -14.99 2.86 -29.05
C PRO A 274 -14.14 1.68 -29.54
N GLY A 275 -14.05 1.47 -30.85
CA GLY A 275 -13.29 0.34 -31.40
C GLY A 275 -11.78 0.46 -31.15
N LYS A 276 -11.25 1.68 -31.18
CA LYS A 276 -9.82 1.97 -31.07
C LYS A 276 -9.50 2.81 -29.85
N ASN A 277 -8.33 2.57 -29.25
CA ASN A 277 -7.74 3.47 -28.27
C ASN A 277 -7.40 4.82 -28.93
N PRO A 278 -7.31 5.91 -28.14
CA PRO A 278 -7.00 7.22 -28.70
C PRO A 278 -5.60 7.24 -29.33
N ASN A 279 -5.46 7.90 -30.48
CA ASN A 279 -4.18 8.04 -31.17
C ASN A 279 -3.21 8.98 -30.44
N SER A 280 -3.74 9.89 -29.62
CA SER A 280 -2.99 10.79 -28.73
C SER A 280 -3.67 10.81 -27.38
N SER A 281 -2.90 11.08 -26.32
CA SER A 281 -3.48 11.12 -24.97
C SER A 281 -4.57 12.18 -24.88
N PRO A 282 -5.81 11.80 -24.53
CA PRO A 282 -6.88 12.75 -24.26
C PRO A 282 -6.80 13.31 -22.83
N VAL A 283 -5.86 12.81 -22.03
CA VAL A 283 -5.64 13.20 -20.62
C VAL A 283 -4.27 13.84 -20.52
N HIS A 284 -4.21 15.03 -19.93
CA HIS A 284 -2.97 15.66 -19.57
C HIS A 284 -2.53 15.18 -18.19
N LEU A 285 -1.38 14.52 -18.12
CA LEU A 285 -0.74 14.12 -16.88
C LEU A 285 0.56 14.91 -16.70
N PRO A 286 0.96 15.24 -15.47
CA PRO A 286 2.21 15.93 -15.21
C PRO A 286 3.41 15.17 -15.80
N PRO A 287 4.41 15.86 -16.36
CA PRO A 287 5.62 15.20 -16.85
C PRO A 287 6.42 14.57 -15.71
N ASP A 288 7.26 13.60 -16.04
CA ASP A 288 8.05 12.81 -15.07
C ASP A 288 8.96 13.66 -14.15
N GLY A 289 9.42 14.83 -14.60
CA GLY A 289 10.23 15.73 -13.79
C GLY A 289 9.52 16.42 -12.62
N THR A 290 8.19 16.28 -12.50
CA THR A 290 7.37 16.87 -11.41
C THR A 290 6.95 15.82 -10.39
N LEU A 291 7.91 15.05 -9.90
CA LEU A 291 7.64 13.84 -9.12
C LEU A 291 7.42 14.07 -7.64
N THR A 292 7.80 15.22 -7.15
CA THR A 292 7.73 15.58 -5.74
C THR A 292 6.49 16.41 -5.44
N ASN A 293 6.06 16.42 -4.18
CA ASN A 293 5.06 17.33 -3.64
C ASN A 293 3.60 17.11 -4.08
N TRP A 294 3.25 15.91 -4.58
CA TRP A 294 1.84 15.58 -4.76
C TRP A 294 1.24 15.19 -3.41
N LEU A 295 0.30 15.99 -2.89
CA LEU A 295 -0.40 15.83 -1.60
C LEU A 295 0.51 15.77 -0.35
N GLU A 296 1.77 16.17 -0.44
CA GLU A 296 2.62 16.29 0.73
C GLU A 296 2.21 17.48 1.58
N TYR A 297 2.13 17.31 2.90
CA TYR A 297 1.66 18.32 3.86
C TYR A 297 0.26 18.89 3.58
N THR A 298 -0.48 18.34 2.63
CA THR A 298 -1.79 18.87 2.26
C THR A 298 -2.96 18.02 2.76
N LEU A 299 -2.70 16.77 3.15
CA LEU A 299 -3.72 15.90 3.72
C LEU A 299 -3.81 16.12 5.23
N GLU A 300 -4.92 16.69 5.64
CA GLU A 300 -5.25 16.95 7.03
C GLU A 300 -6.28 15.93 7.51
N ALA A 301 -6.08 15.39 8.72
CA ALA A 301 -7.06 14.50 9.35
C ALA A 301 -8.41 15.21 9.50
N LEU A 302 -9.51 14.56 9.12
CA LEU A 302 -10.86 15.13 9.28
C LEU A 302 -11.25 15.25 10.76
N LYS A 303 -11.07 14.14 11.49
CA LYS A 303 -11.23 14.08 12.95
C LYS A 303 -10.09 13.22 13.49
N PRO A 304 -9.12 13.81 14.18
CA PRO A 304 -8.08 13.02 14.84
C PRO A 304 -8.71 12.09 15.88
N GLN A 305 -8.50 10.79 15.75
CA GLN A 305 -8.97 9.80 16.72
C GLN A 305 -8.16 9.90 18.03
N THR A 306 -6.88 10.21 17.88
CA THR A 306 -5.96 10.46 18.98
C THR A 306 -5.27 11.82 18.77
N PRO A 307 -4.91 12.54 19.85
CA PRO A 307 -4.18 13.79 19.71
C PRO A 307 -2.85 13.60 18.97
N PHE A 308 -2.56 14.48 18.03
CA PHE A 308 -1.26 14.52 17.38
C PHE A 308 -0.19 14.90 18.40
N PRO A 309 0.82 14.06 18.68
CA PRO A 309 1.86 14.37 19.63
C PRO A 309 2.71 15.55 19.13
N THR A 310 3.02 16.50 20.00
CA THR A 310 3.90 17.62 19.69
C THR A 310 5.36 17.19 19.67
N LEU A 311 6.24 18.00 19.06
CA LEU A 311 7.68 17.74 19.07
C LEU A 311 8.26 17.61 20.48
N SER A 312 7.68 18.31 21.48
CA SER A 312 8.13 18.22 22.88
C SER A 312 7.81 16.87 23.55
N GLU A 313 6.89 16.09 22.99
CA GLU A 313 6.57 14.73 23.44
C GLU A 313 7.45 13.67 22.77
N VAL A 314 8.17 14.03 21.69
CA VAL A 314 9.07 13.10 21.00
C VAL A 314 10.21 12.70 21.94
N THR A 315 10.28 11.40 22.23
CA THR A 315 11.28 10.84 23.14
C THR A 315 12.56 10.44 22.41
N ARG A 316 12.43 10.07 21.12
CA ARG A 316 13.55 9.64 20.29
C ARG A 316 13.28 9.89 18.81
N THR A 317 14.30 10.35 18.08
CA THR A 317 14.30 10.37 16.61
C THR A 317 15.21 9.26 16.10
N VAL A 318 14.67 8.44 15.19
CA VAL A 318 15.39 7.32 14.56
C VAL A 318 15.57 7.65 13.09
N TYR A 319 16.82 7.85 12.68
CA TYR A 319 17.17 8.05 11.27
C TYR A 319 17.50 6.70 10.64
N ILE A 320 16.84 6.40 9.52
CA ILE A 320 17.05 5.15 8.78
C ILE A 320 17.45 5.51 7.35
N THR A 321 18.72 5.28 7.04
CA THR A 321 19.24 5.46 5.69
C THR A 321 18.98 4.19 4.89
N VAL A 322 18.27 4.33 3.76
CA VAL A 322 18.04 3.25 2.81
C VAL A 322 18.99 3.40 1.63
N GLU A 323 19.69 2.34 1.30
CA GLU A 323 20.77 2.35 0.30
C GLU A 323 20.91 0.98 -0.38
N GLU A 324 21.16 1.00 -1.67
CA GLU A 324 21.52 -0.19 -2.43
C GLU A 324 23.03 -0.44 -2.36
N LYS A 325 23.46 -1.67 -2.02
CA LYS A 325 24.87 -2.06 -1.90
C LYS A 325 25.20 -3.32 -2.68
N VAL A 326 26.41 -3.35 -3.23
CA VAL A 326 26.99 -4.58 -3.80
C VAL A 326 27.75 -5.33 -2.73
N VAL A 327 27.41 -6.61 -2.56
CA VAL A 327 28.05 -7.53 -1.61
C VAL A 327 28.84 -8.59 -2.38
N ASN A 328 30.06 -8.86 -1.94
CA ASN A 328 30.97 -9.84 -2.55
C ASN A 328 31.24 -9.59 -4.04
N GLY A 329 31.34 -8.33 -4.43
CA GLY A 329 31.58 -7.96 -5.82
C GLY A 329 31.79 -6.47 -5.99
N THR A 330 31.63 -6.00 -7.23
CA THR A 330 31.79 -4.60 -7.61
C THR A 330 30.71 -4.16 -8.60
N TYR A 331 30.42 -2.88 -8.62
CA TYR A 331 29.65 -2.24 -9.69
C TYR A 331 30.59 -1.57 -10.69
N LYS A 332 30.49 -1.94 -11.96
CA LYS A 332 31.30 -1.33 -13.02
C LYS A 332 30.53 -1.32 -14.35
N GLY A 333 30.42 -0.14 -14.94
CA GLY A 333 29.85 -0.01 -16.29
C GLY A 333 28.42 -0.51 -16.44
N GLY A 334 27.58 -0.36 -15.41
CA GLY A 334 26.18 -0.84 -15.41
C GLY A 334 26.01 -2.30 -15.01
N SER A 335 27.10 -3.01 -14.66
CA SER A 335 27.04 -4.42 -14.26
C SER A 335 27.49 -4.63 -12.81
N VAL A 336 26.83 -5.53 -12.12
CA VAL A 336 27.15 -6.01 -10.77
C VAL A 336 27.82 -7.38 -10.86
N THR A 337 28.98 -7.56 -10.23
CA THR A 337 29.69 -8.85 -10.23
C THR A 337 29.43 -9.68 -8.98
N GLY A 338 28.75 -9.10 -7.97
CA GLY A 338 28.31 -9.77 -6.73
C GLY A 338 26.79 -9.73 -6.60
N SER A 339 26.29 -9.95 -5.40
CA SER A 339 24.89 -9.75 -5.07
C SER A 339 24.59 -8.26 -4.87
N LEU A 340 23.37 -7.84 -5.23
CA LEU A 340 22.85 -6.51 -4.96
C LEU A 340 21.83 -6.62 -3.85
N VAL A 341 21.97 -5.81 -2.81
CA VAL A 341 21.09 -5.83 -1.64
C VAL A 341 20.66 -4.42 -1.25
N TRP A 342 19.52 -4.30 -0.61
CA TRP A 342 19.11 -3.08 0.08
C TRP A 342 19.47 -3.17 1.56
N VAL A 343 19.97 -2.08 2.11
CA VAL A 343 20.33 -1.97 3.53
C VAL A 343 19.57 -0.81 4.18
N ASN A 344 19.27 -1.01 5.47
CA ASN A 344 18.68 -0.02 6.36
C ASN A 344 19.67 0.22 7.50
N ASN A 345 20.39 1.34 7.51
CA ASN A 345 21.52 1.56 8.42
C ASN A 345 22.51 0.38 8.43
N ASP A 346 22.99 -0.01 7.25
CA ASP A 346 23.90 -1.15 7.03
C ASP A 346 23.33 -2.54 7.36
N LEU A 347 22.09 -2.64 7.82
CA LEU A 347 21.40 -3.90 8.06
C LEU A 347 20.61 -4.32 6.83
N THR A 348 20.87 -5.51 6.30
CA THR A 348 19.99 -6.25 5.39
C THR A 348 19.22 -7.28 6.20
N TRP A 349 17.90 -7.30 6.04
CA TRP A 349 17.03 -8.29 6.67
C TRP A 349 16.05 -8.85 5.66
N THR A 350 15.89 -10.17 5.62
CA THR A 350 14.91 -10.85 4.80
C THR A 350 14.29 -12.01 5.57
N ASP A 351 13.02 -12.27 5.36
CA ASP A 351 12.29 -13.43 5.88
C ASP A 351 12.93 -14.75 5.44
N LYS A 352 13.43 -14.81 4.20
CA LYS A 352 14.10 -15.98 3.66
C LYS A 352 15.43 -16.30 4.38
N GLU A 353 16.25 -15.28 4.68
CA GLU A 353 17.48 -15.46 5.45
C GLU A 353 17.14 -15.89 6.88
N ALA A 354 16.22 -15.19 7.53
CA ALA A 354 15.78 -15.52 8.88
C ALA A 354 15.24 -16.96 8.97
N GLY A 355 14.44 -17.39 8.01
CA GLY A 355 13.93 -18.76 7.93
C GLY A 355 15.01 -19.80 7.68
N SER A 356 16.02 -19.51 6.82
CA SER A 356 17.12 -20.43 6.52
C SER A 356 18.03 -20.68 7.72
N LEU A 357 18.12 -19.71 8.65
CA LEU A 357 18.89 -19.81 9.89
C LEU A 357 18.09 -20.43 11.05
N ASN A 358 16.86 -20.91 10.79
CA ASN A 358 15.92 -21.44 11.79
C ASN A 358 15.64 -20.46 12.94
N TYR A 359 15.65 -19.15 12.66
CA TYR A 359 15.20 -18.18 13.64
C TYR A 359 13.69 -18.30 13.81
N LYS A 360 13.23 -18.28 15.06
CA LYS A 360 11.82 -18.17 15.35
C LYS A 360 11.33 -16.76 14.93
N PRO A 361 10.09 -16.62 14.46
CA PRO A 361 9.47 -15.31 14.34
C PRO A 361 9.60 -14.51 15.64
N TYR A 362 9.87 -13.23 15.53
CA TYR A 362 10.15 -12.39 16.71
C TYR A 362 9.05 -12.43 17.76
N LEU A 363 7.77 -12.40 17.32
CA LEU A 363 6.64 -12.48 18.24
C LEU A 363 6.60 -13.82 18.98
N ILE A 364 6.83 -14.91 18.26
CA ILE A 364 6.85 -16.26 18.82
C ILE A 364 8.04 -16.43 19.78
N ASP A 365 9.22 -15.90 19.43
CA ASP A 365 10.39 -15.98 20.32
C ASP A 365 10.19 -15.15 21.60
N ALA A 366 9.61 -13.95 21.47
CA ALA A 366 9.23 -13.13 22.64
C ALA A 366 8.22 -13.87 23.53
N TYR A 367 7.21 -14.49 22.92
CA TYR A 367 6.14 -15.18 23.64
C TYR A 367 6.63 -16.47 24.34
N VAL A 368 7.45 -17.28 23.67
CA VAL A 368 7.89 -18.59 24.19
C VAL A 368 9.10 -18.49 25.09
N THR A 369 10.05 -17.60 24.77
CA THR A 369 11.36 -17.54 25.45
C THR A 369 11.58 -16.26 26.24
N GLY A 370 10.73 -15.26 26.08
CA GLY A 370 10.92 -13.93 26.69
C GLY A 370 11.98 -13.08 26.02
N LYS A 371 12.50 -13.47 24.85
CA LYS A 371 13.54 -12.72 24.14
C LYS A 371 12.96 -11.56 23.36
N THR A 372 13.48 -10.39 23.60
CA THR A 372 13.24 -9.15 22.84
C THR A 372 14.57 -8.43 22.60
N PRO A 373 14.67 -7.56 21.57
CA PRO A 373 15.90 -6.82 21.29
C PRO A 373 16.30 -5.95 22.49
N ASP A 374 17.60 -5.83 22.71
CA ASP A 374 18.15 -4.97 23.77
C ASP A 374 18.02 -3.50 23.36
N TYR A 375 17.15 -2.79 24.06
CA TYR A 375 16.86 -1.38 23.80
C TYR A 375 18.08 -0.47 23.95
N ASP A 376 18.87 -0.66 25.03
CA ASP A 376 20.01 0.23 25.34
C ASP A 376 21.18 -0.02 24.38
N VAL A 377 21.33 -1.25 23.90
CA VAL A 377 22.26 -1.58 22.81
C VAL A 377 21.80 -0.96 21.51
N ALA A 378 20.53 -1.12 21.15
CA ALA A 378 19.97 -0.61 19.91
C ALA A 378 20.08 0.92 19.79
N VAL A 379 19.75 1.66 20.87
CA VAL A 379 19.87 3.13 20.89
C VAL A 379 21.31 3.59 20.61
N LYS A 380 22.30 2.84 21.07
CA LYS A 380 23.73 3.13 20.81
C LYS A 380 24.20 2.62 19.44
N HIS A 381 23.43 1.73 18.80
CA HIS A 381 23.79 1.07 17.52
C HIS A 381 22.80 1.43 16.42
N GLN A 382 22.72 2.71 16.06
CA GLN A 382 21.92 3.22 14.93
C GLN A 382 20.42 2.87 15.00
N GLY A 383 19.90 2.50 16.17
CA GLY A 383 18.47 2.22 16.40
C GLY A 383 18.10 0.73 16.41
N TRP A 384 19.01 -0.21 16.10
CA TRP A 384 18.73 -1.65 16.06
C TRP A 384 19.71 -2.49 16.89
N ASP A 385 19.21 -3.61 17.43
CA ASP A 385 20.01 -4.58 18.17
C ASP A 385 20.79 -5.49 17.21
N PRO A 386 22.12 -5.47 17.21
CA PRO A 386 22.94 -6.28 16.31
C PRO A 386 22.85 -7.80 16.54
N VAL A 387 22.36 -8.23 17.71
CA VAL A 387 22.18 -9.66 18.01
C VAL A 387 20.89 -10.18 17.39
N MET A 388 19.79 -9.47 17.62
CA MET A 388 18.48 -9.87 17.10
C MET A 388 18.16 -9.28 15.72
N LYS A 389 18.96 -8.33 15.23
CA LYS A 389 18.69 -7.60 13.96
C LYS A 389 17.30 -6.95 13.93
N ALA A 390 16.86 -6.40 15.05
CA ALA A 390 15.53 -5.82 15.21
C ALA A 390 15.60 -4.47 15.93
N TRP A 391 14.55 -3.67 15.72
CA TRP A 391 14.40 -2.29 16.17
C TRP A 391 13.44 -2.24 17.37
N PRO A 392 13.92 -2.04 18.61
CA PRO A 392 13.03 -1.97 19.77
C PRO A 392 12.43 -0.58 19.95
N ALA A 393 11.19 -0.55 20.45
CA ALA A 393 10.53 0.65 20.95
C ALA A 393 9.79 0.33 22.26
N LYS A 394 9.89 1.23 23.25
CA LYS A 394 9.24 1.04 24.56
C LYS A 394 7.82 1.59 24.55
N VAL A 395 6.92 0.95 25.28
CA VAL A 395 5.61 1.54 25.58
C VAL A 395 5.80 2.91 26.22
N GLY A 396 5.03 3.89 25.78
CA GLY A 396 5.11 5.29 26.19
C GLY A 396 6.05 6.16 25.34
N GLU A 397 6.86 5.58 24.45
CA GLU A 397 7.67 6.37 23.51
C GLU A 397 6.79 7.07 22.46
N VAL A 398 7.22 8.25 22.08
CA VAL A 398 6.82 8.93 20.84
C VAL A 398 8.06 9.02 19.98
N LEU A 399 8.01 8.35 18.83
CA LEU A 399 9.13 8.25 17.91
C LEU A 399 8.91 9.15 16.69
N ASP A 400 9.92 9.92 16.30
CA ASP A 400 10.06 10.40 14.93
C ASP A 400 10.96 9.42 14.17
N ILE A 401 10.42 8.77 13.14
CA ILE A 401 11.17 7.89 12.25
C ILE A 401 11.41 8.64 10.95
N VAL A 402 12.69 8.82 10.61
CA VAL A 402 13.11 9.61 9.45
C VAL A 402 13.84 8.70 8.47
N TRP A 403 13.17 8.40 7.36
CA TRP A 403 13.74 7.68 6.24
C TRP A 403 14.57 8.62 5.38
N LEU A 404 15.79 8.21 5.07
CA LEU A 404 16.73 8.95 4.24
C LEU A 404 17.03 8.15 2.97
N SER A 405 16.77 8.74 1.79
CA SER A 405 17.09 8.12 0.51
C SER A 405 18.54 8.37 0.14
N ASN A 406 19.33 7.31 0.04
CA ASN A 406 20.70 7.37 -0.46
C ASN A 406 20.78 6.80 -1.88
N SER A 407 21.70 7.38 -2.65
CA SER A 407 22.06 6.84 -3.96
C SER A 407 22.78 5.51 -3.84
N GLY A 408 22.44 4.57 -4.72
CA GLY A 408 23.12 3.28 -4.82
C GLY A 408 24.47 3.34 -5.57
N PRO A 409 25.08 2.19 -5.85
CA PRO A 409 26.37 2.07 -6.54
C PRO A 409 26.38 2.66 -7.96
N SER A 410 25.21 2.74 -8.59
CA SER A 410 24.98 3.38 -9.89
C SER A 410 24.95 4.91 -9.81
N GLY A 411 24.88 5.48 -8.61
CA GLY A 411 24.61 6.89 -8.36
C GLY A 411 23.16 7.29 -8.59
N LEU A 412 22.24 6.34 -8.85
CA LEU A 412 20.82 6.60 -9.02
C LEU A 412 20.11 6.64 -7.67
N PHE A 413 19.04 7.44 -7.61
CA PHE A 413 18.05 7.45 -6.54
C PHE A 413 16.78 6.80 -7.04
N GLU A 414 16.12 6.06 -6.14
CA GLU A 414 14.83 5.40 -6.40
C GLU A 414 13.72 6.05 -5.57
N TYR A 415 12.45 5.73 -5.90
CA TYR A 415 11.32 6.02 -5.02
C TYR A 415 11.01 4.81 -4.16
N HIS A 416 10.45 5.07 -2.99
CA HIS A 416 10.11 4.00 -2.08
C HIS A 416 8.77 4.30 -1.41
N PRO A 417 7.68 3.60 -1.72
CA PRO A 417 6.51 3.58 -0.87
C PRO A 417 6.87 2.85 0.42
N MET A 418 7.14 3.62 1.48
CA MET A 418 7.48 3.10 2.80
C MET A 418 6.21 2.80 3.56
N HIS A 419 6.10 1.57 4.05
CA HIS A 419 4.94 1.03 4.75
C HIS A 419 5.29 0.61 6.17
N ALA A 420 4.35 0.81 7.10
CA ALA A 420 4.41 0.34 8.48
C ALA A 420 3.23 -0.57 8.79
N HIS A 421 3.53 -1.76 9.33
CA HIS A 421 2.54 -2.67 9.89
C HIS A 421 2.12 -2.26 11.30
N GLY A 422 1.01 -2.75 11.75
CA GLY A 422 0.54 -2.70 13.14
C GLY A 422 -0.06 -1.38 13.58
N GLU A 423 0.43 -0.24 13.11
CA GLU A 423 -0.08 1.05 13.53
C GLU A 423 0.10 2.13 12.46
N HIS A 424 -0.91 2.98 12.29
CA HIS A 424 -0.78 4.15 11.45
C HIS A 424 0.03 5.24 12.16
N TYR A 425 0.95 5.82 11.44
CA TYR A 425 1.74 6.97 11.88
C TYR A 425 1.13 8.29 11.40
N TRP A 426 1.47 9.39 12.06
CA TRP A 426 1.22 10.72 11.54
C TRP A 426 2.27 11.05 10.47
N ASP A 427 1.81 11.43 9.29
CA ASP A 427 2.68 11.79 8.17
C ASP A 427 3.26 13.20 8.39
N LEU A 428 4.53 13.27 8.70
CA LEU A 428 5.24 14.54 8.86
C LEU A 428 5.76 15.13 7.54
N GLY A 429 5.48 14.44 6.41
CA GLY A 429 5.85 14.87 5.08
C GLY A 429 7.24 14.44 4.63
N SER A 430 7.70 15.01 3.51
CA SER A 430 9.01 14.76 2.95
C SER A 430 9.66 16.05 2.45
N GLY A 431 10.96 16.02 2.18
CA GLY A 431 11.70 17.16 1.70
C GLY A 431 13.08 16.80 1.17
N ASN A 432 13.68 17.76 0.45
CA ASN A 432 15.05 17.69 0.00
C ASN A 432 16.02 18.10 1.13
N GLY A 433 17.24 17.58 1.09
CA GLY A 433 18.30 17.92 2.05
C GLY A 433 18.13 17.24 3.40
N THR A 434 18.43 17.95 4.48
CA THR A 434 18.43 17.43 5.85
C THR A 434 17.10 17.71 6.53
N TYR A 435 16.55 16.70 7.20
CA TYR A 435 15.37 16.85 8.05
C TYR A 435 15.70 17.72 9.27
N ASP A 436 14.92 18.78 9.49
CA ASP A 436 14.96 19.62 10.68
C ASP A 436 13.61 19.57 11.40
N PRO A 437 13.52 18.85 12.53
CA PRO A 437 12.26 18.67 13.24
C PRO A 437 11.66 20.00 13.72
N VAL A 438 12.47 20.98 14.11
CA VAL A 438 11.99 22.27 14.61
C VAL A 438 11.35 23.09 13.49
N SER A 439 11.97 23.10 12.33
CA SER A 439 11.40 23.77 11.15
C SER A 439 10.17 23.04 10.64
N ASN A 440 10.20 21.72 10.64
CA ASN A 440 9.09 20.88 10.16
C ASN A 440 7.85 21.01 11.07
N GLU A 441 8.02 21.07 12.38
CA GLU A 441 6.92 21.22 13.35
C GLU A 441 6.07 22.49 13.12
N LYS A 442 6.65 23.53 12.52
CA LYS A 442 5.92 24.76 12.20
C LYS A 442 4.79 24.56 11.20
N HIS A 443 4.87 23.55 10.37
CA HIS A 443 3.80 23.20 9.42
C HIS A 443 2.53 22.74 10.14
N PHE A 444 2.67 22.14 11.32
CA PHE A 444 1.55 21.54 12.08
C PHE A 444 0.90 22.48 13.10
N GLN A 445 1.28 23.77 13.12
CA GLN A 445 0.70 24.76 14.04
C GLN A 445 -0.79 25.00 13.82
N ASN A 446 -1.27 24.81 12.59
CA ASN A 446 -2.64 25.11 12.18
C ASN A 446 -3.40 23.92 11.58
N TYR A 447 -2.82 22.75 11.52
CA TYR A 447 -3.51 21.54 11.07
C TYR A 447 -2.92 20.27 11.71
N THR A 448 -3.74 19.22 11.76
CA THR A 448 -3.31 17.89 12.18
C THR A 448 -2.99 17.04 10.95
N PRO A 449 -1.76 16.51 10.83
CA PRO A 449 -1.41 15.68 9.67
C PRO A 449 -2.26 14.41 9.63
N ALA A 450 -2.50 13.93 8.42
CA ALA A 450 -3.22 12.69 8.21
C ALA A 450 -2.44 11.51 8.81
N ARG A 451 -3.19 10.52 9.31
CA ARG A 451 -2.61 9.23 9.66
C ARG A 451 -2.51 8.37 8.41
N ARG A 452 -1.38 7.74 8.22
CA ARG A 452 -1.04 6.92 7.06
C ARG A 452 -0.37 5.64 7.50
N ASP A 453 -0.41 4.63 6.66
CA ASP A 453 0.43 3.44 6.79
C ASP A 453 1.46 3.31 5.66
N THR A 454 1.23 3.98 4.53
CA THR A 454 2.15 3.92 3.37
C THR A 454 2.36 5.31 2.76
N THR A 455 3.60 5.80 2.78
CA THR A 455 3.94 7.11 2.19
C THR A 455 5.20 7.04 1.33
N MET A 456 5.26 7.90 0.31
CA MET A 456 6.36 7.90 -0.64
C MET A 456 7.60 8.59 -0.05
N LEU A 457 8.71 7.88 0.03
CA LEU A 457 10.04 8.48 0.11
C LEU A 457 10.45 8.85 -1.32
N TYR A 458 10.28 10.13 -1.67
CA TYR A 458 10.58 10.60 -3.01
C TYR A 458 12.08 10.74 -3.25
N ARG A 459 12.48 10.63 -4.51
CA ARG A 459 13.80 11.06 -4.95
C ARG A 459 13.78 12.56 -5.24
N TYR A 460 14.67 13.30 -4.62
CA TYR A 460 14.83 14.74 -4.87
C TYR A 460 16.01 15.05 -5.80
N ALA A 461 16.69 14.03 -6.29
CA ALA A 461 17.71 14.08 -7.32
C ALA A 461 17.61 12.83 -8.20
N GLU A 462 18.02 12.91 -9.45
CA GLU A 462 18.12 11.74 -10.32
C GLU A 462 19.41 10.96 -10.08
N ARG A 463 20.50 11.69 -9.89
CA ARG A 463 21.84 11.13 -9.70
C ARG A 463 22.62 11.90 -8.63
N GLY A 464 23.48 11.15 -7.93
CA GLY A 464 24.48 11.65 -6.98
C GLY A 464 25.80 10.90 -7.09
N GLY A 465 26.73 11.14 -6.17
CA GLY A 465 27.83 10.23 -5.90
C GLY A 465 27.29 8.94 -5.26
N ASN A 466 28.15 7.98 -5.00
CA ASN A 466 27.80 6.80 -4.20
C ASN A 466 27.52 7.21 -2.75
N SER A 467 26.47 6.65 -2.15
CA SER A 467 26.06 6.88 -0.74
C SER A 467 25.81 8.36 -0.39
N VAL A 468 25.19 9.10 -1.30
CA VAL A 468 24.80 10.50 -1.08
C VAL A 468 23.32 10.56 -0.75
N THR A 469 22.94 11.27 0.32
CA THR A 469 21.55 11.46 0.70
C THR A 469 20.90 12.57 -0.15
N ALA A 470 19.72 12.27 -0.74
CA ALA A 470 18.88 13.24 -1.42
C ALA A 470 17.41 12.95 -1.16
N GLY A 471 16.90 13.54 -0.11
CA GLY A 471 15.52 13.42 0.31
C GLY A 471 15.32 12.65 1.61
N TRP A 472 14.28 13.08 2.29
CA TRP A 472 13.81 12.46 3.53
C TRP A 472 12.28 12.31 3.52
N ARG A 473 11.79 11.33 4.29
CA ARG A 473 10.39 11.17 4.68
C ARG A 473 10.35 10.98 6.20
N ALA A 474 9.45 11.69 6.89
CA ALA A 474 9.36 11.62 8.34
C ALA A 474 7.97 11.18 8.80
N TRP A 475 7.94 10.33 9.80
CA TRP A 475 6.76 9.79 10.47
C TRP A 475 6.82 10.05 11.96
N ARG A 476 5.67 10.26 12.60
CA ARG A 476 5.58 10.25 14.06
C ARG A 476 4.64 9.14 14.50
N ILE A 477 5.08 8.31 15.43
CA ILE A 477 4.30 7.20 15.96
C ILE A 477 4.36 7.22 17.50
N ARG A 478 3.24 6.91 18.14
CA ARG A 478 3.16 6.71 19.59
C ARG A 478 3.06 5.22 19.88
N ILE A 479 3.91 4.72 20.75
CA ILE A 479 3.89 3.34 21.22
C ILE A 479 3.02 3.28 22.47
N THR A 480 1.96 2.50 22.39
CA THR A 480 0.93 2.36 23.44
C THR A 480 0.81 0.90 23.86
N ASP A 481 0.11 0.63 24.96
CA ASP A 481 -0.11 -0.74 25.42
C ASP A 481 -0.93 -1.57 24.41
N ASP A 482 -1.81 -0.94 23.62
CA ASP A 482 -2.67 -1.61 22.65
C ASP A 482 -2.01 -1.90 21.30
N ASN A 483 -0.80 -1.36 21.02
CA ASN A 483 -0.06 -1.67 19.79
C ASN A 483 1.25 -2.45 20.04
N VAL A 484 1.39 -3.07 21.24
CA VAL A 484 2.52 -3.97 21.51
C VAL A 484 2.51 -5.16 20.55
N GLY A 485 3.70 -5.57 20.12
CA GLY A 485 3.83 -6.65 19.14
C GLY A 485 5.11 -6.58 18.34
N THR A 486 5.15 -7.32 17.25
CA THR A 486 6.27 -7.30 16.32
C THR A 486 5.77 -6.94 14.93
N TRP A 487 6.32 -5.90 14.36
CA TRP A 487 5.80 -5.23 13.19
C TRP A 487 6.89 -5.06 12.13
N LEU A 488 6.50 -5.16 10.87
CA LEU A 488 7.42 -4.88 9.78
C LEU A 488 7.28 -3.41 9.35
N MET A 489 8.41 -2.74 9.09
CA MET A 489 8.43 -1.49 8.34
C MET A 489 9.37 -1.66 7.16
N HIS A 490 8.86 -1.44 5.95
CA HIS A 490 9.59 -1.79 4.74
C HIS A 490 9.18 -0.95 3.53
N CYS A 491 10.00 -1.02 2.48
CA CYS A 491 9.61 -0.53 1.17
C CYS A 491 8.56 -1.48 0.55
N HIS A 492 7.46 -0.94 0.06
CA HIS A 492 6.42 -1.73 -0.60
C HIS A 492 6.70 -2.01 -2.09
N ILE A 493 7.88 -1.62 -2.60
CA ILE A 493 8.43 -2.21 -3.82
C ILE A 493 8.91 -3.61 -3.48
N ILE A 494 8.22 -4.63 -4.01
CA ILE A 494 8.45 -6.02 -3.67
C ILE A 494 9.87 -6.46 -4.02
N HIS A 495 10.45 -5.96 -5.11
CA HIS A 495 11.85 -6.18 -5.48
C HIS A 495 12.81 -5.72 -4.36
N HIS A 496 12.62 -4.51 -3.85
CA HIS A 496 13.44 -3.94 -2.78
C HIS A 496 13.24 -4.69 -1.47
N MET A 497 12.00 -5.07 -1.15
CA MET A 497 11.67 -5.87 0.02
C MET A 497 12.41 -7.22 -0.01
N ILE A 498 12.33 -7.96 -1.13
CA ILE A 498 13.01 -9.25 -1.31
C ILE A 498 14.54 -9.09 -1.19
N MET A 499 15.09 -7.98 -1.68
CA MET A 499 16.51 -7.67 -1.61
C MET A 499 16.96 -7.12 -0.24
N GLY A 500 16.06 -6.98 0.75
CA GLY A 500 16.39 -6.66 2.14
C GLY A 500 15.99 -5.29 2.66
N MET A 501 15.19 -4.50 1.92
CA MET A 501 14.71 -3.21 2.39
C MET A 501 13.54 -3.37 3.36
N GLN A 502 13.81 -4.00 4.49
CA GLN A 502 12.88 -4.35 5.55
C GLN A 502 13.50 -4.11 6.93
N THR A 503 12.70 -3.70 7.90
CA THR A 503 13.09 -3.54 9.31
C THR A 503 12.04 -4.20 10.20
N ALA A 504 12.47 -5.14 11.05
CA ALA A 504 11.60 -5.76 12.04
C ALA A 504 11.60 -4.92 13.32
N TRP A 505 10.44 -4.42 13.72
CA TRP A 505 10.25 -3.62 14.92
C TRP A 505 9.59 -4.43 16.03
N VAL A 506 10.03 -4.22 17.26
CA VAL A 506 9.46 -4.83 18.45
C VAL A 506 8.96 -3.73 19.38
N PHE A 507 7.64 -3.59 19.48
CA PHE A 507 6.98 -2.62 20.32
C PHE A 507 6.64 -3.24 21.68
N GLY A 508 7.17 -2.66 22.75
CA GLY A 508 7.10 -3.25 24.07
C GLY A 508 8.17 -4.32 24.32
N ASP A 509 8.00 -5.03 25.41
CA ASP A 509 8.82 -6.17 25.81
C ASP A 509 7.98 -7.45 25.92
N ALA A 510 8.60 -8.57 26.21
CA ALA A 510 7.92 -9.86 26.32
C ALA A 510 6.80 -9.84 27.40
N LEU A 511 7.00 -9.11 28.49
CA LEU A 511 5.99 -9.03 29.56
C LEU A 511 4.77 -8.23 29.12
N SER A 512 4.98 -7.10 28.43
CA SER A 512 3.87 -6.32 27.86
C SER A 512 3.11 -7.12 26.80
N MET A 513 3.80 -7.86 25.93
CA MET A 513 3.16 -8.74 24.95
C MET A 513 2.32 -9.83 25.61
N LEU A 514 2.86 -10.52 26.62
CA LEU A 514 2.12 -11.56 27.37
C LEU A 514 0.90 -11.01 28.11
N ARG A 515 0.94 -9.73 28.53
CA ARG A 515 -0.15 -9.09 29.27
C ARG A 515 -1.25 -8.57 28.37
N GLU A 516 -0.87 -7.95 27.24
CA GLU A 516 -1.80 -7.19 26.39
C GLU A 516 -2.35 -8.03 25.21
N ILE A 517 -1.62 -9.05 24.77
CA ILE A 517 -2.10 -9.93 23.69
C ILE A 517 -2.96 -11.03 24.34
N PRO A 518 -4.27 -11.09 24.04
CA PRO A 518 -5.13 -12.16 24.54
C PRO A 518 -4.59 -13.53 24.11
N GLU A 519 -4.84 -14.56 24.90
CA GLU A 519 -4.55 -15.95 24.55
C GLU A 519 -5.68 -16.58 23.70
N PRO A 520 -5.86 -16.26 22.42
CA PRO A 520 -6.68 -17.07 21.57
C PRO A 520 -5.78 -18.09 20.89
N TYR A 521 -5.98 -19.35 21.10
CA TYR A 521 -5.42 -20.44 20.28
C TYR A 521 -3.90 -20.39 19.99
N ILE A 522 -3.13 -19.76 20.86
CA ILE A 522 -1.69 -19.50 20.69
C ILE A 522 -0.89 -20.77 20.39
N ALA A 523 -1.30 -21.91 20.96
CA ALA A 523 -0.60 -23.17 20.76
C ALA A 523 -0.41 -23.53 19.27
N GLY A 524 -1.40 -23.26 18.43
CA GLY A 524 -1.33 -23.49 16.99
C GLY A 524 -0.40 -22.52 16.25
N TYR A 525 -0.24 -21.30 16.77
CA TYR A 525 0.63 -20.29 16.17
C TYR A 525 2.11 -20.49 16.51
N LEU A 526 2.42 -21.20 17.58
CA LEU A 526 3.78 -21.39 18.06
C LEU A 526 4.56 -22.47 17.30
N ASP A 527 3.87 -23.40 16.63
CA ASP A 527 4.48 -24.54 15.95
C ASP A 527 4.53 -24.35 14.44
N TYR A 528 5.72 -24.51 13.86
CA TYR A 528 5.92 -24.46 12.42
C TYR A 528 5.57 -25.81 11.77
N GLY A 529 4.80 -25.75 10.69
CA GLY A 529 4.45 -26.92 9.89
C GLY A 529 3.54 -27.90 10.62
N GLY A 530 2.76 -27.42 11.58
CA GLY A 530 1.70 -28.20 12.21
C GLY A 530 0.72 -28.77 11.18
N SER A 531 0.16 -29.95 11.43
CA SER A 531 -0.79 -30.59 10.52
C SER A 531 -2.12 -29.84 10.51
N ALA A 532 -2.65 -29.56 9.32
CA ALA A 532 -3.99 -29.00 9.17
C ALA A 532 -5.09 -29.92 9.73
N TYR A 533 -4.79 -31.19 9.89
CA TYR A 533 -5.70 -32.20 10.43
C TYR A 533 -5.44 -32.55 11.90
N GLY A 534 -4.52 -31.80 12.55
CA GLY A 534 -4.11 -32.10 13.91
C GLY A 534 -3.14 -33.27 14.02
N ASN A 535 -2.70 -33.52 15.24
CA ASN A 535 -1.93 -34.68 15.65
C ASN A 535 -2.20 -35.00 17.14
N ASP A 536 -1.55 -36.02 17.70
CA ASP A 536 -1.74 -36.42 19.11
C ASP A 536 -1.38 -35.30 20.13
N SER A 537 -0.64 -34.26 19.73
CA SER A 537 -0.23 -33.16 20.59
C SER A 537 -0.97 -31.86 20.28
N TYR A 538 -1.64 -31.77 19.13
CA TYR A 538 -2.28 -30.57 18.63
C TYR A 538 -3.50 -30.89 17.79
N ASP A 539 -4.64 -30.40 18.25
CA ASP A 539 -5.93 -30.59 17.58
C ASP A 539 -6.35 -29.25 16.99
N PRO A 540 -6.44 -29.12 15.64
CA PRO A 540 -6.74 -27.85 15.03
C PRO A 540 -8.16 -27.40 15.39
N LEU A 541 -8.27 -26.18 15.90
CA LEU A 541 -9.52 -25.61 16.40
C LEU A 541 -10.56 -25.30 15.31
N VAL A 542 -10.12 -25.28 14.07
CA VAL A 542 -10.95 -24.95 12.89
C VAL A 542 -12.13 -25.92 12.70
N LEU A 543 -12.01 -27.16 13.14
CA LEU A 543 -13.07 -28.17 12.97
C LEU A 543 -14.37 -27.80 13.69
N THR A 544 -14.36 -26.87 14.61
CA THR A 544 -15.56 -26.48 15.37
C THR A 544 -16.36 -25.34 14.71
N TYR A 545 -15.83 -24.66 13.71
CA TYR A 545 -16.52 -23.56 13.05
C TYR A 545 -17.38 -23.95 11.85
N TYR A 546 -17.17 -25.16 11.29
CA TYR A 546 -17.84 -25.60 10.07
C TYR A 546 -18.86 -26.74 10.29
N ASP A 547 -18.99 -27.20 11.52
CA ASP A 547 -19.99 -28.22 11.92
C ASP A 547 -21.31 -27.60 12.42
N GLY A 548 -21.57 -26.32 12.08
CA GLY A 548 -22.80 -25.60 12.45
C GLY A 548 -23.86 -25.60 11.36
#